data_8bfa3e103b01483590d8fb2bdb78f437
#
_entry.id   8bfa3e103b01483590d8fb2bdb78f437
#
_cell.length_a   1.000
_cell.length_b   1.000
_cell.length_c   1.000
_cell.angle_alpha   90.00
_cell.angle_beta   90.00
_cell.angle_gamma   90.00
#
_symmetry.space_group_name_H-M   'P 1'
#
loop_
_entity.id
_entity.type
_entity.pdbx_description
1 polymer ?
#
loop_
_entity_poly.entity_id
_entity_poly.type
_entity_poly.pdbx_seq_one_letter_code
_entity_poly.pdbx_strand_id
1 'polypeptide(L)'
;MGRSVLAATMALALLGSAQAQEAYKETYKIGLVAPLTGPFTSTGKQVAAGAQFYLQQNGNTVAGKRIELIIKDDAGIADQTRRLVQELIVNDKVNAIAGFGLTPLALAAAPLATQSKTPMIVMAAATSIVTERSPYIVRTSFAQAQPVVVIADWQARHGMKKVVSMVSDFAPGYDSETFFKDSFTRAGGQVVEALRIPLQNPDFAPFLQRARDATPDGLFVFVPAGQAAALMRQFVERGLDKSGIRLFGAGDLTDDDTLNNMGDVMLGTVTAYFYSAAHPSEKNRAFVDGVRKANNNMRANFFAVSGYDGMHVVYEALRKTAGSIDGDALVGAMKGTAWESPRGPISIDPDTRDIIQNIYIRKVEKKGGELWNTEFETIADVKDPVKAARK
;
A
#
# COMPACT_ATOMS: atom_id res chain seq x y z
N MET A 1 -93.92 18.99 -3.02
CA MET A 1 -92.77 19.88 -3.27
C MET A 1 -91.80 19.70 -2.10
N GLY A 2 -90.87 18.84 -2.25
CA GLY A 2 -89.83 18.55 -1.23
C GLY A 2 -88.48 18.25 -1.90
N ARG A 3 -87.52 19.15 -1.75
CA ARG A 3 -86.19 19.02 -2.30
C ARG A 3 -85.33 18.28 -1.21
N SER A 4 -84.97 17.05 -1.52
CA SER A 4 -83.98 16.28 -0.78
C SER A 4 -82.59 16.78 -1.14
N VAL A 5 -81.83 17.29 -0.17
CA VAL A 5 -80.44 17.63 -0.31
C VAL A 5 -79.60 16.43 0.15
N LEU A 6 -78.95 15.77 -0.80
CA LEU A 6 -77.96 14.76 -0.56
C LEU A 6 -76.64 15.42 -0.12
N ALA A 7 -76.29 15.20 1.16
CA ALA A 7 -74.97 15.58 1.65
C ALA A 7 -73.97 14.50 1.29
N ALA A 8 -73.13 14.75 0.27
CA ALA A 8 -71.97 13.88 -0.05
C ALA A 8 -70.83 14.17 0.92
N THR A 9 -70.63 13.26 1.86
CA THR A 9 -69.47 13.27 2.77
C THR A 9 -68.24 12.86 1.99
N MET A 10 -67.43 13.81 1.58
CA MET A 10 -66.11 13.57 1.03
C MET A 10 -65.16 13.18 2.16
N ALA A 11 -64.89 11.85 2.31
CA ALA A 11 -63.80 11.35 3.15
C ALA A 11 -62.48 11.64 2.41
N LEU A 12 -61.79 12.72 2.80
CA LEU A 12 -60.40 12.93 2.43
C LEU A 12 -59.54 11.90 3.13
N ALA A 13 -59.17 10.84 2.39
CA ALA A 13 -58.12 9.95 2.79
C ALA A 13 -56.78 10.72 2.70
N LEU A 14 -56.31 11.21 3.84
CA LEU A 14 -54.94 11.66 4.06
C LEU A 14 -54.02 10.44 3.93
N LEU A 15 -53.66 10.12 2.71
CA LEU A 15 -52.47 9.30 2.43
C LEU A 15 -51.26 10.11 2.86
N GLY A 16 -50.96 10.02 4.16
CA GLY A 16 -49.66 10.44 4.67
C GLY A 16 -48.62 9.61 3.94
N SER A 17 -47.96 10.18 2.98
CA SER A 17 -46.68 9.72 2.46
C SER A 17 -45.75 9.70 3.66
N ALA A 18 -45.64 8.57 4.34
CA ALA A 18 -44.50 8.25 5.20
C ALA A 18 -43.27 8.27 4.26
N GLN A 19 -42.72 9.44 4.03
CA GLN A 19 -41.32 9.55 3.68
C GLN A 19 -40.61 8.87 4.84
N ALA A 20 -40.13 7.66 4.58
CA ALA A 20 -39.20 7.02 5.48
C ALA A 20 -38.03 8.01 5.64
N GLN A 21 -38.08 8.76 6.75
CA GLN A 21 -36.97 9.58 7.20
C GLN A 21 -35.85 8.59 7.36
N GLU A 22 -34.89 8.58 6.42
CA GLU A 22 -33.67 7.78 6.56
C GLU A 22 -33.13 8.15 7.94
N ALA A 23 -33.26 7.22 8.88
CA ALA A 23 -32.74 7.42 10.22
C ALA A 23 -31.28 7.83 10.04
N TYR A 24 -30.92 9.02 10.50
CA TYR A 24 -29.55 9.53 10.42
C TYR A 24 -28.63 8.46 10.96
N LYS A 25 -27.98 7.72 10.06
CA LYS A 25 -27.00 6.72 10.41
C LYS A 25 -25.84 7.47 11.04
N GLU A 26 -25.50 7.10 12.23
CA GLU A 26 -24.36 7.69 12.93
C GLU A 26 -23.11 7.59 12.02
N THR A 27 -22.38 8.70 11.89
CA THR A 27 -21.25 8.78 10.94
C THR A 27 -20.01 8.17 11.58
N TYR A 28 -19.36 7.24 10.85
CA TYR A 28 -18.04 6.72 11.16
C TYR A 28 -17.01 7.44 10.27
N LYS A 29 -16.15 8.25 10.89
CA LYS A 29 -15.18 9.07 10.19
C LYS A 29 -13.81 8.38 10.13
N ILE A 30 -13.21 8.37 8.94
CA ILE A 30 -11.86 7.86 8.70
C ILE A 30 -11.00 9.03 8.24
N GLY A 31 -9.95 9.36 8.98
CA GLY A 31 -8.95 10.36 8.59
C GLY A 31 -7.80 9.71 7.83
N LEU A 32 -7.68 9.96 6.52
CA LEU A 32 -6.59 9.45 5.69
C LEU A 32 -5.53 10.55 5.52
N VAL A 33 -4.31 10.26 5.99
CA VAL A 33 -3.17 11.19 5.88
C VAL A 33 -2.13 10.56 4.95
N ALA A 34 -1.80 11.27 3.87
CA ALA A 34 -0.89 10.77 2.86
C ALA A 34 -0.19 11.93 2.11
N PRO A 35 0.99 11.72 1.51
CA PRO A 35 1.68 12.75 0.74
C PRO A 35 1.02 12.96 -0.63
N LEU A 36 0.11 13.93 -0.73
CA LEU A 36 -0.59 14.26 -1.98
C LEU A 36 0.18 15.31 -2.81
N THR A 37 1.17 15.96 -2.20
CA THR A 37 2.11 16.88 -2.84
C THR A 37 3.56 16.49 -2.52
N GLY A 38 4.54 17.11 -3.22
CA GLY A 38 5.97 16.84 -3.00
C GLY A 38 6.47 15.57 -3.69
N PRO A 39 7.67 15.08 -3.31
CA PRO A 39 8.37 14.00 -4.03
C PRO A 39 7.71 12.63 -3.93
N PHE A 40 6.81 12.43 -2.98
CA PHE A 40 6.10 11.15 -2.73
C PHE A 40 4.63 11.20 -3.14
N THR A 41 4.26 12.14 -4.00
CA THR A 41 2.88 12.38 -4.47
C THR A 41 2.23 11.13 -5.07
N SER A 42 2.97 10.32 -5.83
CA SER A 42 2.45 9.08 -6.42
C SER A 42 1.96 8.12 -5.31
N THR A 43 2.74 7.90 -4.26
CA THR A 43 2.35 7.06 -3.11
C THR A 43 1.02 7.51 -2.51
N GLY A 44 0.91 8.81 -2.18
CA GLY A 44 -0.30 9.33 -1.54
C GLY A 44 -1.53 9.27 -2.42
N LYS A 45 -1.40 9.65 -3.70
CA LYS A 45 -2.50 9.62 -4.67
C LYS A 45 -3.00 8.20 -4.93
N GLN A 46 -2.10 7.23 -5.03
CA GLN A 46 -2.45 5.83 -5.22
C GLN A 46 -3.21 5.27 -4.01
N VAL A 47 -2.71 5.51 -2.77
CA VAL A 47 -3.42 5.11 -1.53
C VAL A 47 -4.83 5.72 -1.48
N ALA A 48 -4.94 7.03 -1.73
CA ALA A 48 -6.23 7.73 -1.72
C ALA A 48 -7.19 7.19 -2.79
N ALA A 49 -6.69 6.95 -4.01
CA ALA A 49 -7.49 6.40 -5.11
C ALA A 49 -8.03 5.01 -4.78
N GLY A 50 -7.22 4.13 -4.22
CA GLY A 50 -7.66 2.81 -3.79
C GLY A 50 -8.72 2.87 -2.70
N ALA A 51 -8.52 3.71 -1.68
CA ALA A 51 -9.49 3.92 -0.60
C ALA A 51 -10.81 4.48 -1.11
N GLN A 52 -10.77 5.50 -1.97
CA GLN A 52 -11.97 6.09 -2.58
C GLN A 52 -12.69 5.10 -3.50
N PHE A 53 -11.94 4.30 -4.27
CA PHE A 53 -12.54 3.29 -5.15
C PHE A 53 -13.24 2.20 -4.35
N TYR A 54 -12.71 1.79 -3.18
CA TYR A 54 -13.39 0.86 -2.29
C TYR A 54 -14.76 1.41 -1.86
N LEU A 55 -14.84 2.68 -1.44
CA LEU A 55 -16.10 3.33 -1.08
C LEU A 55 -17.08 3.39 -2.25
N GLN A 56 -16.59 3.72 -3.44
CA GLN A 56 -17.41 3.77 -4.65
C GLN A 56 -18.02 2.40 -4.98
N GLN A 57 -17.25 1.34 -4.85
CA GLN A 57 -17.66 -0.03 -5.19
C GLN A 57 -18.58 -0.66 -4.14
N ASN A 58 -18.33 -0.40 -2.84
CA ASN A 58 -19.00 -1.09 -1.74
C ASN A 58 -20.04 -0.20 -1.03
N GLY A 59 -20.21 1.04 -1.49
CA GLY A 59 -21.09 2.02 -0.87
C GLY A 59 -20.50 2.65 0.40
N ASN A 60 -21.09 3.75 0.83
CA ASN A 60 -20.66 4.50 2.00
C ASN A 60 -21.42 4.16 3.26
N THR A 61 -22.05 2.98 3.35
CA THR A 61 -22.81 2.55 4.52
C THR A 61 -22.46 1.10 4.86
N VAL A 62 -22.10 0.87 6.13
CA VAL A 62 -21.80 -0.46 6.67
C VAL A 62 -22.22 -0.58 8.13
N ALA A 63 -22.82 -1.70 8.53
CA ALA A 63 -23.26 -1.97 9.90
C ALA A 63 -24.02 -0.81 10.56
N GLY A 64 -24.92 -0.15 9.82
CA GLY A 64 -25.71 0.99 10.31
C GLY A 64 -24.95 2.31 10.40
N LYS A 65 -23.66 2.38 10.05
CA LYS A 65 -22.86 3.60 10.02
C LYS A 65 -22.72 4.14 8.60
N ARG A 66 -22.77 5.47 8.46
CA ARG A 66 -22.36 6.17 7.26
C ARG A 66 -20.86 6.42 7.33
N ILE A 67 -20.11 5.99 6.33
CA ILE A 67 -18.66 6.21 6.25
C ILE A 67 -18.36 7.56 5.62
N GLU A 68 -17.52 8.34 6.31
CA GLU A 68 -16.96 9.60 5.81
C GLU A 68 -15.44 9.49 5.76
N LEU A 69 -14.84 9.71 4.60
CA LEU A 69 -13.40 9.68 4.38
C LEU A 69 -12.88 11.12 4.28
N ILE A 70 -12.10 11.55 5.27
CA ILE A 70 -11.44 12.87 5.33
C ILE A 70 -9.99 12.69 4.91
N ILE A 71 -9.59 13.32 3.80
CA ILE A 71 -8.23 13.17 3.26
C ILE A 71 -7.43 14.45 3.55
N LYS A 72 -6.23 14.28 4.12
CA LYS A 72 -5.29 15.37 4.45
C LYS A 72 -3.94 15.12 3.79
N ASP A 73 -3.34 16.18 3.26
CA ASP A 73 -2.00 16.15 2.65
C ASP A 73 -0.92 16.48 3.69
N ASP A 74 -0.01 15.55 3.94
CA ASP A 74 1.15 15.76 4.82
C ASP A 74 2.44 16.13 4.07
N ALA A 75 2.39 16.20 2.75
CA ALA A 75 3.54 16.49 1.87
C ALA A 75 4.77 15.59 2.13
N GLY A 76 4.61 14.46 2.82
CA GLY A 76 5.69 13.57 3.23
C GLY A 76 6.54 14.11 4.40
N ILE A 77 5.98 14.99 5.23
CA ILE A 77 6.67 15.66 6.35
C ILE A 77 6.12 15.14 7.69
N ALA A 78 6.97 14.49 8.50
CA ALA A 78 6.58 13.81 9.74
C ALA A 78 5.89 14.74 10.77
N ASP A 79 6.40 15.96 10.95
CA ASP A 79 5.79 16.92 11.88
C ASP A 79 4.42 17.38 11.39
N GLN A 80 4.23 17.52 10.08
CA GLN A 80 2.93 17.82 9.49
C GLN A 80 1.96 16.65 9.66
N THR A 81 2.41 15.42 9.42
CA THR A 81 1.62 14.21 9.69
C THR A 81 1.12 14.19 11.12
N ARG A 82 2.01 14.39 12.08
CA ARG A 82 1.65 14.43 13.52
C ARG A 82 0.59 15.48 13.82
N ARG A 83 0.77 16.70 13.31
CA ARG A 83 -0.19 17.80 13.50
C ARG A 83 -1.56 17.47 12.90
N LEU A 84 -1.59 16.97 11.66
CA LEU A 84 -2.83 16.60 10.97
C LEU A 84 -3.57 15.45 11.66
N VAL A 85 -2.84 14.43 12.15
CA VAL A 85 -3.42 13.32 12.92
C VAL A 85 -4.03 13.83 14.21
N GLN A 86 -3.36 14.74 14.93
CA GLN A 86 -3.92 15.36 16.14
C GLN A 86 -5.18 16.16 15.83
N GLU A 87 -5.21 16.92 14.75
CA GLU A 87 -6.39 17.66 14.28
C GLU A 87 -7.56 16.71 13.97
N LEU A 88 -7.32 15.65 13.22
CA LEU A 88 -8.31 14.63 12.88
C LEU A 88 -8.91 13.98 14.12
N ILE A 89 -8.08 13.62 15.10
CA ILE A 89 -8.56 12.98 16.35
C ILE A 89 -9.33 13.96 17.22
N VAL A 90 -8.77 15.16 17.46
CA VAL A 90 -9.32 16.09 18.47
C VAL A 90 -10.47 16.94 17.90
N ASN A 91 -10.30 17.49 16.70
CA ASN A 91 -11.24 18.44 16.12
C ASN A 91 -12.30 17.73 15.25
N ASP A 92 -11.83 16.88 14.30
CA ASP A 92 -12.71 16.17 13.37
C ASP A 92 -13.37 14.95 14.02
N LYS A 93 -12.84 14.47 15.16
CA LYS A 93 -13.32 13.32 15.95
C LYS A 93 -13.44 12.07 15.11
N VAL A 94 -12.37 11.74 14.36
CA VAL A 94 -12.33 10.52 13.55
C VAL A 94 -12.31 9.27 14.41
N ASN A 95 -12.92 8.20 13.91
CA ASN A 95 -13.00 6.90 14.57
C ASN A 95 -11.84 5.97 14.18
N ALA A 96 -11.16 6.27 13.06
CA ALA A 96 -9.95 5.61 12.61
C ALA A 96 -9.05 6.60 11.85
N ILE A 97 -7.76 6.37 11.88
CA ILE A 97 -6.77 7.05 11.04
C ILE A 97 -6.13 6.06 10.08
N ALA A 98 -5.81 6.50 8.87
CA ALA A 98 -5.34 5.63 7.79
C ALA A 98 -4.30 6.32 6.90
N GLY A 99 -3.60 5.55 6.07
CA GLY A 99 -2.66 6.07 5.08
C GLY A 99 -1.19 5.85 5.46
N PHE A 100 -0.45 6.93 5.72
CA PHE A 100 0.96 6.96 6.14
C PHE A 100 1.92 6.47 5.06
N GLY A 101 2.23 7.35 4.12
CA GLY A 101 2.99 7.06 2.90
C GLY A 101 4.43 6.57 3.12
N LEU A 102 5.06 6.94 4.22
CA LEU A 102 6.43 6.58 4.58
C LEU A 102 6.53 6.17 6.06
N THR A 103 7.54 5.38 6.41
CA THR A 103 7.78 4.94 7.79
C THR A 103 7.90 6.10 8.79
N PRO A 104 8.66 7.19 8.55
CA PRO A 104 8.71 8.30 9.49
C PRO A 104 7.35 8.93 9.81
N LEU A 105 6.43 8.96 8.82
CA LEU A 105 5.08 9.49 8.99
C LEU A 105 4.25 8.60 9.91
N ALA A 106 4.28 7.28 9.70
CA ALA A 106 3.62 6.32 10.56
C ALA A 106 4.15 6.36 12.00
N LEU A 107 5.48 6.46 12.17
CA LEU A 107 6.11 6.56 13.50
C LEU A 107 5.73 7.85 14.23
N ALA A 108 5.56 8.97 13.53
CA ALA A 108 5.12 10.22 14.12
C ALA A 108 3.66 10.18 14.61
N ALA A 109 2.80 9.38 13.94
CA ALA A 109 1.39 9.22 14.28
C ALA A 109 1.13 8.16 15.37
N ALA A 110 1.98 7.14 15.49
CA ALA A 110 1.78 5.98 16.36
C ALA A 110 1.49 6.33 17.85
N PRO A 111 2.20 7.29 18.50
CA PRO A 111 1.89 7.69 19.86
C PRO A 111 0.48 8.26 20.03
N LEU A 112 0.00 9.03 19.04
CA LEU A 112 -1.35 9.60 19.05
C LEU A 112 -2.41 8.52 18.94
N ALA A 113 -2.22 7.52 18.07
CA ALA A 113 -3.10 6.35 17.97
C ALA A 113 -3.21 5.60 19.31
N THR A 114 -2.07 5.40 20.00
CA THR A 114 -2.04 4.76 21.32
C THR A 114 -2.79 5.58 22.38
N GLN A 115 -2.50 6.88 22.43
CA GLN A 115 -3.04 7.78 23.45
C GLN A 115 -4.56 7.95 23.33
N SER A 116 -5.07 8.01 22.09
CA SER A 116 -6.50 8.17 21.81
C SER A 116 -7.24 6.85 21.65
N LYS A 117 -6.57 5.70 21.68
CA LYS A 117 -7.12 4.38 21.37
C LYS A 117 -7.79 4.31 19.99
N THR A 118 -7.27 5.08 19.02
CA THR A 118 -7.82 5.15 17.68
C THR A 118 -7.14 4.14 16.77
N PRO A 119 -7.89 3.22 16.10
CA PRO A 119 -7.33 2.31 15.10
C PRO A 119 -6.56 3.07 14.02
N MET A 120 -5.36 2.59 13.72
CA MET A 120 -4.46 3.17 12.74
C MET A 120 -4.15 2.14 11.65
N ILE A 121 -4.68 2.37 10.46
CA ILE A 121 -4.52 1.49 9.31
C ILE A 121 -3.36 1.96 8.44
N VAL A 122 -2.25 1.24 8.48
CA VAL A 122 -1.04 1.57 7.72
C VAL A 122 -1.12 0.97 6.33
N MET A 123 -1.26 1.84 5.33
CA MET A 123 -1.51 1.48 3.93
C MET A 123 -0.26 1.60 3.02
N ALA A 124 0.88 2.07 3.56
CA ALA A 124 2.11 2.22 2.78
C ALA A 124 3.40 1.98 3.58
N ALA A 125 3.57 2.59 4.77
CA ALA A 125 4.80 2.48 5.55
C ALA A 125 5.22 1.02 5.81
N ALA A 126 6.47 0.68 5.45
CA ALA A 126 6.88 -0.71 5.23
C ALA A 126 7.87 -1.31 6.27
N THR A 127 8.52 -0.49 7.12
CA THR A 127 9.47 -1.03 8.10
C THR A 127 8.79 -1.97 9.09
N SER A 128 9.41 -3.11 9.39
CA SER A 128 8.82 -4.16 10.24
C SER A 128 8.40 -3.68 11.64
N ILE A 129 9.12 -2.71 12.21
CA ILE A 129 8.85 -2.19 13.55
C ILE A 129 7.53 -1.40 13.68
N VAL A 130 6.92 -0.98 12.57
CA VAL A 130 5.78 -0.05 12.58
C VAL A 130 4.62 -0.54 13.44
N THR A 131 4.20 -1.80 13.31
CA THR A 131 3.06 -2.34 14.07
C THR A 131 3.37 -2.55 15.56
N GLU A 132 4.66 -2.54 15.94
CA GLU A 132 5.09 -2.63 17.35
C GLU A 132 4.99 -1.29 18.09
N ARG A 133 4.87 -0.16 17.35
CA ARG A 133 4.88 1.19 17.93
C ARG A 133 3.55 1.61 18.52
N SER A 134 2.47 0.88 18.23
CA SER A 134 1.17 1.06 18.88
C SER A 134 0.37 -0.24 18.81
N PRO A 135 -0.35 -0.63 19.88
CA PRO A 135 -1.28 -1.76 19.82
C PRO A 135 -2.47 -1.51 18.89
N TYR A 136 -2.70 -0.26 18.49
CA TYR A 136 -3.80 0.14 17.61
C TYR A 136 -3.41 0.14 16.12
N ILE A 137 -2.17 -0.18 15.76
CA ILE A 137 -1.75 -0.27 14.36
C ILE A 137 -2.10 -1.63 13.77
N VAL A 138 -2.77 -1.61 12.61
CA VAL A 138 -2.97 -2.73 11.69
C VAL A 138 -2.40 -2.34 10.35
N ARG A 139 -1.57 -3.21 9.73
CA ARG A 139 -0.96 -2.93 8.43
C ARG A 139 -1.63 -3.75 7.34
N THR A 140 -2.09 -3.08 6.30
CA THR A 140 -2.67 -3.68 5.09
C THR A 140 -1.76 -3.54 3.86
N SER A 141 -0.60 -2.88 4.01
CA SER A 141 0.40 -2.77 2.94
C SER A 141 1.33 -3.99 2.89
N PHE A 142 2.54 -3.87 3.39
CA PHE A 142 3.55 -4.92 3.39
C PHE A 142 4.63 -4.62 4.44
N ALA A 143 5.40 -5.63 4.83
CA ALA A 143 6.70 -5.44 5.49
C ALA A 143 7.79 -5.51 4.42
N GLN A 144 8.71 -4.54 4.41
CA GLN A 144 9.78 -4.45 3.40
C GLN A 144 10.62 -5.73 3.33
N ALA A 145 10.79 -6.42 4.44
CA ALA A 145 11.52 -7.68 4.51
C ALA A 145 10.87 -8.81 3.67
N GLN A 146 9.53 -8.81 3.49
CA GLN A 146 8.83 -9.87 2.75
C GLN A 146 9.36 -10.01 1.31
N PRO A 147 9.25 -9.01 0.42
CA PRO A 147 9.75 -9.15 -0.95
C PRO A 147 11.27 -9.22 -1.04
N VAL A 148 11.99 -8.58 -0.11
CA VAL A 148 13.45 -8.52 -0.12
C VAL A 148 14.08 -9.88 0.16
N VAL A 149 13.60 -10.61 1.17
CA VAL A 149 14.07 -11.96 1.47
C VAL A 149 13.78 -12.90 0.30
N VAL A 150 12.60 -12.80 -0.29
CA VAL A 150 12.18 -13.63 -1.42
C VAL A 150 13.08 -13.39 -2.66
N ILE A 151 13.33 -12.14 -3.04
CA ILE A 151 14.15 -11.86 -4.21
C ILE A 151 15.63 -12.22 -3.99
N ALA A 152 16.15 -12.02 -2.77
CA ALA A 152 17.51 -12.37 -2.42
C ALA A 152 17.76 -13.88 -2.58
N ASP A 153 16.89 -14.69 -2.00
CA ASP A 153 16.96 -16.14 -2.06
C ASP A 153 16.74 -16.66 -3.50
N TRP A 154 15.77 -16.08 -4.22
CA TRP A 154 15.49 -16.43 -5.60
C TRP A 154 16.68 -16.15 -6.51
N GLN A 155 17.29 -14.97 -6.45
CA GLN A 155 18.43 -14.60 -7.29
C GLN A 155 19.67 -15.47 -7.02
N ALA A 156 19.95 -15.77 -5.75
CA ALA A 156 21.08 -16.65 -5.40
C ALA A 156 20.90 -18.06 -5.98
N ARG A 157 19.69 -18.63 -5.86
CA ARG A 157 19.35 -19.95 -6.44
C ARG A 157 19.39 -19.96 -7.97
N HIS A 158 19.17 -18.81 -8.62
CA HIS A 158 19.22 -18.66 -10.08
C HIS A 158 20.58 -18.16 -10.60
N GLY A 159 21.64 -18.43 -9.84
CA GLY A 159 23.03 -18.28 -10.32
C GLY A 159 23.65 -16.90 -10.11
N MET A 160 22.97 -15.97 -9.41
CA MET A 160 23.58 -14.71 -9.01
C MET A 160 24.60 -14.97 -7.90
N LYS A 161 25.86 -14.52 -8.06
CA LYS A 161 26.94 -14.78 -7.10
C LYS A 161 27.46 -13.53 -6.42
N LYS A 162 27.75 -12.47 -7.17
CA LYS A 162 28.29 -11.21 -6.67
C LYS A 162 27.32 -10.07 -6.95
N VAL A 163 26.90 -9.37 -5.90
CA VAL A 163 25.90 -8.30 -6.00
C VAL A 163 26.39 -7.04 -5.27
N VAL A 164 26.16 -5.90 -5.88
CA VAL A 164 26.15 -4.61 -5.16
C VAL A 164 24.72 -4.34 -4.69
N SER A 165 24.53 -4.00 -3.42
CA SER A 165 23.25 -3.48 -2.92
C SER A 165 23.26 -1.96 -2.91
N MET A 166 22.19 -1.34 -3.42
CA MET A 166 22.00 0.10 -3.49
C MET A 166 20.61 0.46 -2.97
N VAL A 167 20.56 1.11 -1.81
CA VAL A 167 19.30 1.39 -1.10
C VAL A 167 19.20 2.85 -0.68
N SER A 168 17.98 3.37 -0.58
CA SER A 168 17.77 4.72 -0.01
C SER A 168 18.05 4.76 1.48
N ASP A 169 18.66 5.85 1.95
CA ASP A 169 19.15 6.06 3.31
C ASP A 169 18.01 6.44 4.26
N PHE A 170 17.17 5.47 4.61
CA PHE A 170 16.08 5.58 5.59
C PHE A 170 15.62 4.18 6.05
N ALA A 171 14.73 4.10 7.04
CA ALA A 171 14.42 2.85 7.72
C ALA A 171 14.06 1.66 6.81
N PRO A 172 13.17 1.75 5.78
CA PRO A 172 12.95 0.63 4.85
C PRO A 172 14.18 0.27 4.01
N GLY A 173 15.06 1.24 3.73
CA GLY A 173 16.34 0.97 3.04
C GLY A 173 17.28 0.14 3.92
N TYR A 174 17.35 0.45 5.22
CA TYR A 174 18.15 -0.36 6.17
C TYR A 174 17.60 -1.77 6.32
N ASP A 175 16.27 -1.92 6.37
CA ASP A 175 15.63 -3.23 6.32
C ASP A 175 16.03 -3.97 5.02
N SER A 176 15.92 -3.29 3.86
CA SER A 176 16.27 -3.88 2.57
C SER A 176 17.74 -4.31 2.50
N GLU A 177 18.68 -3.47 2.95
CA GLU A 177 20.11 -3.80 2.96
C GLU A 177 20.39 -5.01 3.85
N THR A 178 19.86 -5.00 5.06
CA THR A 178 20.12 -6.04 6.06
C THR A 178 19.54 -7.38 5.61
N PHE A 179 18.25 -7.41 5.28
CA PHE A 179 17.57 -8.67 4.93
C PHE A 179 17.99 -9.22 3.58
N PHE A 180 18.33 -8.34 2.63
CA PHE A 180 18.93 -8.78 1.36
C PHE A 180 20.27 -9.45 1.61
N LYS A 181 21.18 -8.78 2.30
CA LYS A 181 22.53 -9.30 2.60
C LYS A 181 22.46 -10.65 3.32
N ASP A 182 21.66 -10.73 4.38
CA ASP A 182 21.57 -11.94 5.20
C ASP A 182 21.00 -13.12 4.43
N SER A 183 19.91 -12.90 3.65
CA SER A 183 19.28 -13.97 2.87
C SER A 183 20.15 -14.38 1.68
N PHE A 184 20.70 -13.42 0.95
CA PHE A 184 21.54 -13.67 -0.21
C PHE A 184 22.83 -14.43 0.17
N THR A 185 23.47 -14.04 1.28
CA THR A 185 24.68 -14.71 1.78
C THR A 185 24.36 -16.12 2.29
N ARG A 186 23.24 -16.29 3.00
CA ARG A 186 22.79 -17.62 3.45
C ARG A 186 22.52 -18.56 2.27
N ALA A 187 22.05 -18.03 1.15
CA ALA A 187 21.81 -18.78 -0.08
C ALA A 187 23.07 -18.95 -0.95
N GLY A 188 24.26 -18.57 -0.45
CA GLY A 188 25.56 -18.77 -1.10
C GLY A 188 26.02 -17.65 -2.05
N GLY A 189 25.37 -16.49 -2.01
CA GLY A 189 25.79 -15.27 -2.70
C GLY A 189 26.72 -14.39 -1.87
N GLN A 190 27.28 -13.36 -2.50
CA GLN A 190 28.16 -12.37 -1.86
C GLN A 190 27.69 -10.95 -2.19
N VAL A 191 27.43 -10.13 -1.21
CA VAL A 191 27.26 -8.68 -1.36
C VAL A 191 28.66 -8.05 -1.28
N VAL A 192 29.17 -7.61 -2.45
CA VAL A 192 30.54 -7.09 -2.56
C VAL A 192 30.66 -5.64 -2.15
N GLU A 193 29.58 -4.88 -2.24
CA GLU A 193 29.48 -3.50 -1.78
C GLU A 193 28.03 -3.16 -1.40
N ALA A 194 27.86 -2.32 -0.36
CA ALA A 194 26.57 -1.79 0.06
C ALA A 194 26.60 -0.25 -0.02
N LEU A 195 25.66 0.32 -0.78
CA LEU A 195 25.58 1.74 -1.09
C LEU A 195 24.28 2.31 -0.53
N ARG A 196 24.37 3.43 0.21
CA ARG A 196 23.21 4.15 0.72
C ARG A 196 23.10 5.50 0.04
N ILE A 197 21.92 5.75 -0.53
CA ILE A 197 21.61 6.93 -1.34
C ILE A 197 20.75 7.88 -0.53
N PRO A 198 21.02 9.19 -0.50
CA PRO A 198 20.15 10.17 0.16
C PRO A 198 18.69 10.01 -0.28
N LEU A 199 17.76 10.02 0.69
CA LEU A 199 16.33 9.89 0.41
C LEU A 199 15.77 11.10 -0.36
N GLN A 200 16.27 12.30 -0.08
CA GLN A 200 15.79 13.53 -0.70
C GLN A 200 16.72 13.95 -1.84
N ASN A 201 16.11 14.27 -3.00
CA ASN A 201 16.80 14.75 -4.21
C ASN A 201 18.06 13.93 -4.57
N PRO A 202 17.96 12.60 -4.71
CA PRO A 202 19.11 11.75 -4.91
C PRO A 202 19.79 12.03 -6.27
N ASP A 203 21.12 12.18 -6.24
CA ASP A 203 21.97 12.00 -7.40
C ASP A 203 22.48 10.55 -7.39
N PHE A 204 22.03 9.74 -8.33
CA PHE A 204 22.40 8.32 -8.44
C PHE A 204 23.76 8.11 -9.11
N ALA A 205 24.26 9.10 -9.85
CA ALA A 205 25.43 8.96 -10.71
C ALA A 205 26.69 8.46 -9.99
N PRO A 206 27.10 8.99 -8.83
CA PRO A 206 28.31 8.51 -8.13
C PRO A 206 28.13 7.08 -7.59
N PHE A 207 26.93 6.71 -7.18
CA PHE A 207 26.63 5.36 -6.68
C PHE A 207 26.62 4.33 -7.82
N LEU A 208 26.04 4.68 -8.96
CA LEU A 208 26.04 3.84 -10.16
C LEU A 208 27.46 3.62 -10.68
N GLN A 209 28.34 4.63 -10.62
CA GLN A 209 29.75 4.48 -10.98
C GLN A 209 30.45 3.47 -10.05
N ARG A 210 30.26 3.59 -8.73
CA ARG A 210 30.82 2.63 -7.76
C ARG A 210 30.30 1.22 -8.01
N ALA A 211 28.99 1.07 -8.26
CA ALA A 211 28.41 -0.22 -8.58
C ALA A 211 29.05 -0.85 -9.83
N ARG A 212 29.32 -0.04 -10.86
CA ARG A 212 30.01 -0.49 -12.08
C ARG A 212 31.46 -0.92 -11.82
N ASP A 213 32.20 -0.12 -11.02
CA ASP A 213 33.63 -0.38 -10.73
C ASP A 213 33.81 -1.67 -9.90
N ALA A 214 32.82 -2.05 -9.10
CA ALA A 214 32.82 -3.31 -8.34
C ALA A 214 32.61 -4.58 -9.24
N THR A 215 32.28 -4.41 -10.52
CA THR A 215 32.08 -5.49 -11.50
C THR A 215 31.22 -6.65 -10.97
N PRO A 216 30.00 -6.40 -10.46
CA PRO A 216 29.13 -7.45 -9.92
C PRO A 216 28.38 -8.17 -11.06
N ASP A 217 27.81 -9.34 -10.75
CA ASP A 217 26.85 -10.03 -11.63
C ASP A 217 25.52 -9.27 -11.68
N GLY A 218 25.16 -8.57 -10.58
CA GLY A 218 23.91 -7.84 -10.47
C GLY A 218 23.92 -6.69 -9.49
N LEU A 219 22.95 -5.81 -9.67
CA LEU A 219 22.69 -4.66 -8.82
C LEU A 219 21.29 -4.83 -8.18
N PHE A 220 21.28 -5.07 -6.87
CA PHE A 220 20.06 -5.01 -6.08
C PHE A 220 19.72 -3.56 -5.76
N VAL A 221 18.49 -3.14 -6.07
CA VAL A 221 18.06 -1.76 -5.84
C VAL A 221 16.79 -1.72 -4.99
N PHE A 222 16.82 -0.84 -3.98
CA PHE A 222 15.63 -0.34 -3.31
C PHE A 222 15.65 1.18 -3.24
N VAL A 223 14.75 1.82 -3.97
CA VAL A 223 14.42 3.25 -3.88
C VAL A 223 12.90 3.38 -3.78
N PRO A 224 12.35 4.38 -3.08
CA PRO A 224 10.92 4.59 -3.03
C PRO A 224 10.30 4.72 -4.42
N ALA A 225 9.08 4.24 -4.57
CA ALA A 225 8.29 4.43 -5.79
C ALA A 225 8.25 5.92 -6.19
N GLY A 226 8.37 6.18 -7.48
CA GLY A 226 8.52 7.52 -8.05
C GLY A 226 9.99 7.97 -8.26
N GLN A 227 10.96 7.38 -7.56
CA GLN A 227 12.39 7.67 -7.78
C GLN A 227 13.03 6.75 -8.84
N ALA A 228 12.45 5.58 -9.10
CA ALA A 228 13.00 4.58 -10.01
C ALA A 228 13.21 5.12 -11.44
N ALA A 229 12.30 5.96 -11.95
CA ALA A 229 12.46 6.56 -13.28
C ALA A 229 13.70 7.46 -13.40
N ALA A 230 14.02 8.24 -12.35
CA ALA A 230 15.22 9.07 -12.31
C ALA A 230 16.50 8.21 -12.23
N LEU A 231 16.47 7.17 -11.41
CA LEU A 231 17.55 6.18 -11.33
C LEU A 231 17.78 5.52 -12.68
N MET A 232 16.74 5.04 -13.36
CA MET A 232 16.86 4.35 -14.64
C MET A 232 17.41 5.26 -15.73
N ARG A 233 17.04 6.52 -15.77
CA ARG A 233 17.63 7.48 -16.70
C ARG A 233 19.15 7.58 -16.51
N GLN A 234 19.62 7.77 -15.27
CA GLN A 234 21.06 7.84 -14.98
C GLN A 234 21.77 6.49 -15.20
N PHE A 235 21.09 5.35 -14.99
CA PHE A 235 21.60 4.02 -15.27
C PHE A 235 21.94 3.87 -16.78
N VAL A 236 21.03 4.30 -17.65
CA VAL A 236 21.22 4.29 -19.11
C VAL A 236 22.28 5.31 -19.55
N GLU A 237 22.22 6.55 -19.05
CA GLU A 237 23.21 7.62 -19.35
C GLU A 237 24.66 7.19 -19.07
N ARG A 238 24.84 6.32 -18.07
CA ARG A 238 26.15 5.78 -17.70
C ARG A 238 26.49 4.43 -18.36
N GLY A 239 25.63 3.94 -19.26
CA GLY A 239 25.86 2.72 -20.05
C GLY A 239 25.81 1.44 -19.21
N LEU A 240 25.19 1.44 -18.02
CA LEU A 240 25.05 0.23 -17.21
C LEU A 240 24.07 -0.77 -17.84
N ASP A 241 23.14 -0.31 -18.66
CA ASP A 241 22.24 -1.14 -19.47
C ASP A 241 22.97 -2.07 -20.45
N LYS A 242 24.23 -1.72 -20.81
CA LYS A 242 25.09 -2.47 -21.72
C LYS A 242 26.27 -3.14 -21.02
N SER A 243 26.36 -3.01 -19.69
CA SER A 243 27.50 -3.51 -18.91
C SER A 243 27.43 -5.00 -18.58
N GLY A 244 26.30 -5.67 -18.81
CA GLY A 244 26.04 -7.04 -18.37
C GLY A 244 25.59 -7.16 -16.91
N ILE A 245 25.60 -6.07 -16.14
CA ILE A 245 25.11 -6.04 -14.76
C ILE A 245 23.58 -6.17 -14.77
N ARG A 246 23.05 -7.24 -14.18
CA ARG A 246 21.60 -7.48 -14.10
C ARG A 246 20.96 -6.64 -13.01
N LEU A 247 20.00 -5.80 -13.39
CA LEU A 247 19.22 -5.00 -12.45
C LEU A 247 18.06 -5.82 -11.87
N PHE A 248 17.89 -5.76 -10.55
CA PHE A 248 16.77 -6.42 -9.86
C PHE A 248 16.48 -5.75 -8.52
N GLY A 249 15.34 -6.04 -7.90
CA GLY A 249 14.99 -5.43 -6.61
C GLY A 249 13.62 -5.81 -6.08
N ALA A 250 13.17 -5.07 -5.08
CA ALA A 250 11.77 -5.05 -4.67
C ALA A 250 10.91 -4.34 -5.73
N GLY A 251 9.61 -4.49 -5.64
CA GLY A 251 8.68 -4.02 -6.67
C GLY A 251 8.60 -2.51 -6.85
N ASP A 252 9.12 -1.73 -5.91
CA ASP A 252 9.24 -0.27 -6.04
C ASP A 252 10.06 0.13 -7.28
N LEU A 253 11.06 -0.70 -7.64
CA LEU A 253 11.90 -0.49 -8.83
C LEU A 253 11.09 -0.54 -10.14
N THR A 254 10.04 -1.35 -10.18
CA THR A 254 9.18 -1.54 -11.35
C THR A 254 7.74 -1.14 -11.07
N ASP A 255 7.55 -0.03 -10.34
CA ASP A 255 6.22 0.48 -9.98
C ASP A 255 5.31 0.61 -11.20
N ASP A 256 4.16 -0.06 -11.17
CA ASP A 256 3.21 -0.14 -12.28
C ASP A 256 2.73 1.24 -12.79
N ASP A 257 2.67 2.26 -11.91
CA ASP A 257 2.27 3.63 -12.25
C ASP A 257 3.31 4.33 -13.16
N THR A 258 4.60 4.08 -12.92
CA THR A 258 5.70 4.77 -13.60
C THR A 258 6.47 3.91 -14.59
N LEU A 259 6.23 2.60 -14.63
CA LEU A 259 7.00 1.62 -15.40
C LEU A 259 7.10 1.97 -16.90
N ASN A 260 6.00 2.40 -17.51
CA ASN A 260 6.01 2.78 -18.93
C ASN A 260 6.90 3.99 -19.24
N ASN A 261 7.11 4.88 -18.26
CA ASN A 261 7.97 6.06 -18.42
C ASN A 261 9.47 5.72 -18.41
N MET A 262 9.83 4.50 -17.96
CA MET A 262 11.22 4.05 -17.94
C MET A 262 11.69 3.45 -19.26
N GLY A 263 10.76 3.02 -20.11
CA GLY A 263 11.03 2.50 -21.44
C GLY A 263 11.52 1.06 -21.47
N ASP A 264 11.84 0.59 -22.69
CA ASP A 264 12.16 -0.82 -22.97
C ASP A 264 13.46 -1.33 -22.30
N VAL A 265 14.26 -0.44 -21.72
CA VAL A 265 15.42 -0.83 -20.88
C VAL A 265 15.02 -1.68 -19.68
N MET A 266 13.77 -1.59 -19.24
CA MET A 266 13.22 -2.38 -18.13
C MET A 266 12.86 -3.82 -18.52
N LEU A 267 12.80 -4.15 -19.83
CA LEU A 267 12.41 -5.50 -20.28
C LEU A 267 13.34 -6.57 -19.69
N GLY A 268 12.72 -7.60 -19.13
CA GLY A 268 13.44 -8.70 -18.47
C GLY A 268 13.86 -8.42 -17.03
N THR A 269 13.71 -7.20 -16.50
CA THR A 269 13.98 -6.91 -15.09
C THR A 269 13.10 -7.78 -14.20
N VAL A 270 13.73 -8.48 -13.25
CA VAL A 270 13.05 -9.36 -12.29
C VAL A 270 12.93 -8.68 -10.93
N THR A 271 11.72 -8.69 -10.38
CA THR A 271 11.45 -8.17 -9.03
C THR A 271 10.60 -9.16 -8.24
N ALA A 272 10.62 -9.06 -6.92
CA ALA A 272 9.63 -9.72 -6.07
C ALA A 272 8.72 -8.69 -5.44
N TYR A 273 7.42 -8.93 -5.47
CA TYR A 273 6.46 -8.07 -4.76
C TYR A 273 5.12 -8.76 -4.53
N PHE A 274 4.29 -8.12 -3.73
CA PHE A 274 2.98 -8.64 -3.32
C PHE A 274 1.82 -8.31 -4.28
N TYR A 275 2.06 -7.55 -5.34
CA TYR A 275 1.05 -7.11 -6.31
C TYR A 275 1.66 -6.78 -7.66
N SER A 276 0.87 -6.97 -8.69
CA SER A 276 1.06 -6.44 -10.03
C SER A 276 -0.27 -5.99 -10.61
N ALA A 277 -0.31 -4.88 -11.34
CA ALA A 277 -1.49 -4.49 -12.12
C ALA A 277 -1.89 -5.56 -13.16
N ALA A 278 -0.96 -6.47 -13.53
CA ALA A 278 -1.21 -7.61 -14.41
C ALA A 278 -1.60 -8.90 -13.66
N HIS A 279 -1.84 -8.86 -12.34
CA HIS A 279 -2.25 -10.06 -11.57
C HIS A 279 -3.47 -10.73 -12.24
N PRO A 280 -3.41 -12.08 -12.51
CA PRO A 280 -4.34 -12.72 -13.44
C PRO A 280 -5.68 -13.12 -12.79
N SER A 281 -6.31 -12.22 -12.03
CA SER A 281 -7.62 -12.43 -11.44
C SER A 281 -8.67 -11.49 -12.04
N GLU A 282 -9.93 -11.93 -12.07
CA GLU A 282 -11.05 -11.08 -12.48
C GLU A 282 -11.22 -9.88 -11.55
N LYS A 283 -11.04 -10.12 -10.24
CA LYS A 283 -11.10 -9.07 -9.22
C LYS A 283 -10.05 -7.99 -9.46
N ASN A 284 -8.83 -8.37 -9.84
CA ASN A 284 -7.78 -7.40 -10.18
C ASN A 284 -8.12 -6.63 -11.45
N ARG A 285 -8.60 -7.29 -12.51
CA ARG A 285 -9.03 -6.59 -13.74
C ARG A 285 -10.07 -5.53 -13.43
N ALA A 286 -11.12 -5.89 -12.67
CA ALA A 286 -12.16 -4.95 -12.28
C ALA A 286 -11.61 -3.80 -11.40
N PHE A 287 -10.67 -4.08 -10.52
CA PHE A 287 -10.00 -3.07 -9.69
C PHE A 287 -9.17 -2.10 -10.53
N VAL A 288 -8.29 -2.60 -11.39
CA VAL A 288 -7.41 -1.77 -12.26
C VAL A 288 -8.24 -0.89 -13.19
N ASP A 289 -9.26 -1.46 -13.84
CA ASP A 289 -10.16 -0.74 -14.74
C ASP A 289 -10.97 0.34 -14.00
N GLY A 290 -11.45 0.01 -12.81
CA GLY A 290 -12.22 0.93 -11.98
C GLY A 290 -11.37 2.11 -11.49
N VAL A 291 -10.19 1.86 -10.96
CA VAL A 291 -9.25 2.91 -10.52
C VAL A 291 -8.84 3.79 -11.71
N ARG A 292 -8.49 3.18 -12.86
CA ARG A 292 -8.13 3.88 -14.09
C ARG A 292 -9.24 4.83 -14.55
N LYS A 293 -10.49 4.35 -14.56
CA LYS A 293 -11.67 5.14 -14.97
C LYS A 293 -11.94 6.31 -14.03
N ALA A 294 -11.74 6.11 -12.73
CA ALA A 294 -12.02 7.12 -11.71
C ALA A 294 -10.90 8.17 -11.56
N ASN A 295 -9.66 7.88 -12.03
CA ASN A 295 -8.49 8.69 -11.74
C ASN A 295 -7.66 9.02 -13.00
N ASN A 296 -8.25 9.66 -14.01
CA ASN A 296 -7.56 10.19 -15.18
C ASN A 296 -6.59 9.18 -15.84
N ASN A 297 -7.04 7.95 -16.04
CA ASN A 297 -6.26 6.85 -16.65
C ASN A 297 -5.04 6.40 -15.83
N MET A 298 -4.98 6.70 -14.53
CA MET A 298 -3.92 6.24 -13.62
C MET A 298 -3.93 4.70 -13.54
N ARG A 299 -2.78 4.06 -13.76
CA ARG A 299 -2.64 2.63 -13.52
C ARG A 299 -2.49 2.38 -12.03
N ALA A 300 -3.39 1.56 -11.47
CA ALA A 300 -3.30 1.18 -10.07
C ALA A 300 -1.99 0.44 -9.78
N ASN A 301 -1.30 0.82 -8.72
CA ASN A 301 -0.11 0.13 -8.23
C ASN A 301 -0.38 -0.54 -6.87
N PHE A 302 0.68 -1.05 -6.27
CA PHE A 302 0.63 -1.72 -4.96
C PHE A 302 0.16 -0.81 -3.81
N PHE A 303 0.30 0.50 -3.91
CA PHE A 303 -0.27 1.42 -2.92
C PHE A 303 -1.78 1.59 -3.09
N ALA A 304 -2.28 1.59 -4.31
CA ALA A 304 -3.72 1.64 -4.56
C ALA A 304 -4.42 0.41 -3.99
N VAL A 305 -3.90 -0.78 -4.23
CA VAL A 305 -4.49 -2.01 -3.66
C VAL A 305 -4.38 -2.04 -2.14
N SER A 306 -3.31 -1.49 -1.55
CA SER A 306 -3.16 -1.38 -0.09
C SER A 306 -4.17 -0.42 0.53
N GLY A 307 -4.49 0.70 -0.15
CA GLY A 307 -5.56 1.61 0.25
C GLY A 307 -6.95 0.97 0.16
N TYR A 308 -7.21 0.22 -0.90
CA TYR A 308 -8.43 -0.55 -1.10
C TYR A 308 -8.61 -1.59 0.03
N ASP A 309 -7.58 -2.37 0.33
CA ASP A 309 -7.60 -3.38 1.38
C ASP A 309 -7.70 -2.76 2.78
N GLY A 310 -7.13 -1.58 2.99
CA GLY A 310 -7.27 -0.84 4.25
C GLY A 310 -8.71 -0.44 4.54
N MET A 311 -9.45 -0.03 3.52
CA MET A 311 -10.89 0.22 3.67
C MET A 311 -11.67 -1.08 3.89
N HIS A 312 -11.29 -2.16 3.21
CA HIS A 312 -11.91 -3.47 3.40
C HIS A 312 -11.83 -3.93 4.86
N VAL A 313 -10.66 -3.88 5.48
CA VAL A 313 -10.48 -4.33 6.87
C VAL A 313 -11.28 -3.49 7.87
N VAL A 314 -11.46 -2.18 7.61
CA VAL A 314 -12.32 -1.32 8.43
C VAL A 314 -13.78 -1.73 8.30
N TYR A 315 -14.26 -2.00 7.08
CA TYR A 315 -15.64 -2.43 6.85
C TYR A 315 -15.94 -3.79 7.50
N GLU A 316 -15.02 -4.73 7.39
CA GLU A 316 -15.16 -6.04 8.05
C GLU A 316 -15.15 -5.92 9.58
N ALA A 317 -14.30 -5.06 10.14
CA ALA A 317 -14.31 -4.80 11.58
C ALA A 317 -15.64 -4.21 12.04
N LEU A 318 -16.19 -3.24 11.31
CA LEU A 318 -17.51 -2.68 11.60
C LEU A 318 -18.63 -3.71 11.51
N ARG A 319 -18.61 -4.61 10.51
CA ARG A 319 -19.57 -5.71 10.41
C ARG A 319 -19.49 -6.66 11.60
N LYS A 320 -18.29 -7.11 11.95
CA LYS A 320 -18.04 -8.03 13.07
C LYS A 320 -18.40 -7.44 14.43
N THR A 321 -18.29 -6.11 14.59
CA THR A 321 -18.58 -5.42 15.84
C THR A 321 -19.95 -4.74 15.87
N ALA A 322 -20.82 -5.03 14.89
CA ALA A 322 -22.14 -4.40 14.74
C ALA A 322 -22.10 -2.86 14.78
N GLY A 323 -21.07 -2.26 14.16
CA GLY A 323 -20.89 -0.81 14.06
C GLY A 323 -20.30 -0.16 15.30
N SER A 324 -19.57 -0.88 16.16
CA SER A 324 -18.85 -0.30 17.28
C SER A 324 -17.86 0.79 16.83
N ILE A 325 -17.70 1.80 17.67
CA ILE A 325 -16.67 2.84 17.51
C ILE A 325 -15.51 2.66 18.53
N ASP A 326 -15.57 1.63 19.34
CA ASP A 326 -14.52 1.30 20.32
C ASP A 326 -13.26 0.78 19.63
N GLY A 327 -12.13 1.44 19.87
CA GLY A 327 -10.87 1.13 19.19
C GLY A 327 -10.31 -0.26 19.53
N ASP A 328 -10.48 -0.71 20.79
CA ASP A 328 -10.02 -2.05 21.23
C ASP A 328 -10.84 -3.14 20.53
N ALA A 329 -12.17 -2.97 20.46
CA ALA A 329 -13.06 -3.88 19.75
C ALA A 329 -12.76 -3.94 18.25
N LEU A 330 -12.56 -2.79 17.61
CA LEU A 330 -12.26 -2.70 16.17
C LEU A 330 -10.93 -3.36 15.83
N VAL A 331 -9.85 -3.06 16.54
CA VAL A 331 -8.55 -3.72 16.32
C VAL A 331 -8.63 -5.21 16.60
N GLY A 332 -9.35 -5.62 17.65
CA GLY A 332 -9.62 -7.03 17.94
C GLY A 332 -10.31 -7.75 16.79
N ALA A 333 -11.30 -7.11 16.18
CA ALA A 333 -12.04 -7.66 15.03
C ALA A 333 -11.24 -7.70 13.72
N MET A 334 -10.23 -6.82 13.55
CA MET A 334 -9.32 -6.82 12.39
C MET A 334 -8.35 -8.00 12.42
N LYS A 335 -7.90 -8.41 13.61
CA LYS A 335 -6.97 -9.53 13.78
C LYS A 335 -7.52 -10.82 13.21
N GLY A 336 -6.71 -11.55 12.46
CA GLY A 336 -7.10 -12.83 11.84
C GLY A 336 -8.12 -12.70 10.70
N THR A 337 -8.52 -11.47 10.31
CA THR A 337 -9.38 -11.29 9.14
C THR A 337 -8.65 -11.72 7.87
N ALA A 338 -9.27 -12.58 7.09
CA ALA A 338 -8.75 -13.09 5.81
C ALA A 338 -9.76 -12.82 4.70
N TRP A 339 -9.25 -12.43 3.53
CA TRP A 339 -10.09 -12.15 2.36
C TRP A 339 -9.34 -12.33 1.04
N GLU A 340 -10.10 -12.43 -0.04
CA GLU A 340 -9.59 -12.37 -1.40
C GLU A 340 -9.49 -10.91 -1.83
N SER A 341 -8.27 -10.42 -2.03
CA SER A 341 -7.95 -9.08 -2.53
C SER A 341 -7.74 -9.09 -4.05
N PRO A 342 -7.71 -7.92 -4.72
CA PRO A 342 -7.21 -7.84 -6.09
C PRO A 342 -5.79 -8.40 -6.30
N ARG A 343 -4.99 -8.51 -5.24
CA ARG A 343 -3.64 -9.10 -5.23
C ARG A 343 -3.59 -10.57 -4.81
N GLY A 344 -4.74 -11.26 -4.74
CA GLY A 344 -4.86 -12.63 -4.26
C GLY A 344 -5.22 -12.73 -2.77
N PRO A 345 -5.11 -13.92 -2.17
CA PRO A 345 -5.49 -14.16 -0.78
C PRO A 345 -4.56 -13.45 0.19
N ILE A 346 -5.14 -12.78 1.17
CA ILE A 346 -4.41 -12.05 2.24
C ILE A 346 -5.11 -12.19 3.58
N SER A 347 -4.36 -12.00 4.66
CA SER A 347 -4.93 -11.96 6.01
C SER A 347 -4.11 -11.06 6.94
N ILE A 348 -4.75 -10.61 8.03
CA ILE A 348 -4.07 -9.90 9.11
C ILE A 348 -3.58 -10.91 10.14
N ASP A 349 -2.27 -10.97 10.37
CA ASP A 349 -1.68 -11.83 11.39
C ASP A 349 -2.25 -11.47 12.77
N PRO A 350 -2.86 -12.44 13.49
CA PRO A 350 -3.54 -12.17 14.75
C PRO A 350 -2.57 -11.72 15.88
N ASP A 351 -1.30 -12.11 15.79
CA ASP A 351 -0.30 -11.79 16.81
C ASP A 351 0.37 -10.46 16.54
N THR A 352 0.82 -10.24 15.28
CA THR A 352 1.64 -9.08 14.90
C THR A 352 0.84 -7.93 14.30
N ARG A 353 -0.39 -8.15 13.86
CA ARG A 353 -1.25 -7.21 13.13
C ARG A 353 -0.66 -6.76 11.78
N ASP A 354 0.33 -7.51 11.29
CA ASP A 354 0.88 -7.35 9.95
C ASP A 354 0.07 -8.14 8.92
N ILE A 355 0.26 -7.79 7.67
CA ILE A 355 -0.32 -8.52 6.54
C ILE A 355 0.43 -9.85 6.32
N ILE A 356 -0.30 -10.92 6.11
CA ILE A 356 0.17 -12.18 5.54
C ILE A 356 -0.31 -12.20 4.10
N GLN A 357 0.58 -12.41 3.15
CA GLN A 357 0.27 -12.30 1.72
C GLN A 357 1.21 -13.10 0.85
N ASN A 358 0.80 -13.37 -0.38
CA ASN A 358 1.69 -13.93 -1.38
C ASN A 358 2.72 -12.89 -1.82
N ILE A 359 3.93 -13.36 -2.10
CA ILE A 359 4.96 -12.60 -2.80
C ILE A 359 5.19 -13.27 -4.15
N TYR A 360 5.06 -12.49 -5.21
CA TYR A 360 5.20 -12.94 -6.59
C TYR A 360 6.56 -12.57 -7.14
N ILE A 361 7.24 -13.51 -7.78
CA ILE A 361 8.38 -13.19 -8.64
C ILE A 361 7.79 -12.71 -9.97
N ARG A 362 8.19 -11.50 -10.36
CA ARG A 362 7.64 -10.79 -11.52
C ARG A 362 8.76 -10.44 -12.49
N LYS A 363 8.46 -10.45 -13.76
CA LYS A 363 9.34 -10.02 -14.84
C LYS A 363 8.66 -8.94 -15.67
N VAL A 364 9.38 -7.90 -16.02
CA VAL A 364 8.88 -6.87 -16.92
C VAL A 364 8.79 -7.43 -18.34
N GLU A 365 7.58 -7.40 -18.88
CA GLU A 365 7.27 -7.84 -20.24
C GLU A 365 6.44 -6.77 -20.97
N LYS A 366 6.50 -6.77 -22.30
CA LYS A 366 5.72 -5.86 -23.16
C LYS A 366 4.47 -6.59 -23.66
N LYS A 367 3.29 -6.04 -23.36
CA LYS A 367 2.00 -6.56 -23.81
C LYS A 367 1.13 -5.40 -24.31
N GLY A 368 0.60 -5.49 -25.52
CA GLY A 368 -0.23 -4.44 -26.09
C GLY A 368 0.46 -3.07 -26.22
N GLY A 369 1.78 -3.04 -26.38
CA GLY A 369 2.57 -1.81 -26.46
C GLY A 369 2.99 -1.22 -25.11
N GLU A 370 2.49 -1.71 -24.00
CA GLU A 370 2.80 -1.27 -22.63
C GLU A 370 3.69 -2.27 -21.90
N LEU A 371 4.48 -1.78 -20.92
CA LEU A 371 5.25 -2.60 -20.00
C LEU A 371 4.39 -3.04 -18.82
N TRP A 372 4.54 -4.31 -18.43
CA TRP A 372 3.79 -4.94 -17.34
C TRP A 372 4.69 -5.80 -16.48
N ASN A 373 4.43 -5.85 -15.18
CA ASN A 373 5.05 -6.81 -14.28
C ASN A 373 4.30 -8.15 -14.36
N THR A 374 4.77 -9.09 -15.16
CA THR A 374 4.16 -10.41 -15.28
C THR A 374 4.63 -11.32 -14.17
N GLU A 375 3.71 -11.82 -13.37
CA GLU A 375 3.96 -12.81 -12.33
C GLU A 375 4.20 -14.19 -12.95
N PHE A 376 5.22 -14.92 -12.49
CA PHE A 376 5.55 -16.25 -13.01
C PHE A 376 5.90 -17.29 -11.92
N GLU A 377 6.13 -16.85 -10.68
CA GLU A 377 6.31 -17.72 -9.52
C GLU A 377 5.64 -17.08 -8.30
N THR A 378 5.04 -17.90 -7.43
CA THR A 378 4.34 -17.44 -6.22
C THR A 378 4.95 -18.08 -5.00
N ILE A 379 5.30 -17.27 -4.02
CA ILE A 379 5.66 -17.69 -2.67
C ILE A 379 4.48 -17.32 -1.77
N ALA A 380 3.75 -18.36 -1.32
CA ALA A 380 2.49 -18.18 -0.61
C ALA A 380 2.70 -17.82 0.87
N ASP A 381 1.71 -17.12 1.44
CA ASP A 381 1.53 -16.90 2.88
C ASP A 381 2.76 -16.32 3.61
N VAL A 382 3.47 -15.41 2.94
CA VAL A 382 4.68 -14.81 3.50
C VAL A 382 4.30 -13.87 4.64
N LYS A 383 4.77 -14.18 5.85
CA LYS A 383 4.71 -13.32 7.03
C LYS A 383 5.87 -12.33 7.04
N ASP A 384 5.82 -11.32 7.92
CA ASP A 384 6.99 -10.50 8.18
C ASP A 384 8.14 -11.36 8.70
N PRO A 385 9.24 -11.55 7.94
CA PRO A 385 10.33 -12.45 8.33
C PRO A 385 11.04 -12.02 9.63
N VAL A 386 11.05 -10.71 9.91
CA VAL A 386 11.66 -10.15 11.13
C VAL A 386 10.95 -10.63 12.38
N LYS A 387 9.63 -10.68 12.34
CA LYS A 387 8.79 -11.10 13.47
C LYS A 387 8.65 -12.62 13.54
N ALA A 388 8.60 -13.28 12.39
CA ALA A 388 8.56 -14.73 12.33
C ALA A 388 9.82 -15.39 12.92
N ALA A 389 10.99 -14.75 12.76
CA ALA A 389 12.25 -15.24 13.31
C ALA A 389 12.37 -15.10 14.84
N ARG A 390 11.47 -14.36 15.51
CA ARG A 390 11.49 -14.18 16.97
C ARG A 390 10.66 -15.23 17.74
N LYS A 391 9.96 -16.10 17.03
CA LYS A 391 9.20 -17.24 17.56
C LYS A 391 10.02 -18.52 17.49
#